data_5f05c2e36c0ea074d1edc1394b2c8e7d
#
_entry.id   5f05c2e36c0ea074d1edc1394b2c8e7d
#
_cell.length_a   1.000
_cell.length_b   1.000
_cell.length_c   1.000
_cell.angle_alpha   90.00
_cell.angle_beta   90.00
_cell.angle_gamma   90.00
#
_symmetry.space_group_name_H-M   'P 1'
#
loop_
_entity.id
_entity.type
_entity.pdbx_description
1 polymer ?
#
loop_
_entity_poly.entity_id
_entity_poly.type
_entity_poly.pdbx_seq_one_letter_code
_entity_poly.pdbx_strand_id
1 'polypeptide(L)'
;VTYHHCPTEHQLLSSFINHWMEDVPDVITGWNMQLYDIPYIARRIQRVLGEKLMKRLSPWGLVSEGETFIKGRRHITFDVGGVCQLDYLDLYKKFTYKAQESYRLDYIAQVELGQKKLDHSEFDTFKDFYTKGWQKYIEYNIIDVELVDRLEGKMKLIELALTMAYEAKVNYNDVFYQVRMWDT
;
A
#
# COMPACT_ATOMS: atom_id res chain seq x y z
N VAL A 1 15.41 9.93 4.66
CA VAL A 1 15.31 8.86 3.64
C VAL A 1 16.67 8.24 3.43
N THR A 2 16.76 6.92 3.52
CA THR A 2 18.00 6.18 3.23
C THR A 2 17.87 5.53 1.85
N TYR A 3 18.86 5.75 0.97
CA TYR A 3 18.88 5.20 -0.38
C TYR A 3 19.86 4.03 -0.47
N HIS A 4 19.35 2.87 -0.89
CA HIS A 4 20.15 1.67 -1.12
C HIS A 4 20.23 1.37 -2.62
N HIS A 5 21.39 1.57 -3.22
CA HIS A 5 21.60 1.19 -4.62
C HIS A 5 21.80 -0.32 -4.75
N CYS A 6 20.94 -0.96 -5.52
CA CYS A 6 20.99 -2.38 -5.82
C CYS A 6 21.18 -2.59 -7.32
N PRO A 7 22.34 -3.11 -7.77
CA PRO A 7 22.64 -3.31 -9.20
C PRO A 7 21.70 -4.30 -9.92
N THR A 8 21.11 -5.22 -9.19
CA THR A 8 20.21 -6.24 -9.76
C THR A 8 18.91 -6.33 -8.96
N GLU A 9 17.84 -6.78 -9.64
CA GLU A 9 16.56 -7.01 -8.98
C GLU A 9 16.67 -8.05 -7.85
N HIS A 10 17.47 -9.08 -8.04
CA HIS A 10 17.72 -10.08 -7.00
C HIS A 10 18.28 -9.43 -5.72
N GLN A 11 19.26 -8.54 -5.85
CA GLN A 11 19.82 -7.82 -4.71
C GLN A 11 18.81 -6.87 -4.08
N LEU A 12 18.02 -6.17 -4.90
CA LEU A 12 16.97 -5.27 -4.44
C LEU A 12 15.93 -6.02 -3.58
N LEU A 13 15.39 -7.11 -4.10
CA LEU A 13 14.38 -7.90 -3.39
C LEU A 13 14.95 -8.60 -2.16
N SER A 14 16.20 -9.06 -2.21
CA SER A 14 16.88 -9.63 -1.05
C SER A 14 17.10 -8.60 0.05
N SER A 15 17.55 -7.40 -0.31
CA SER A 15 17.70 -6.28 0.62
C SER A 15 16.36 -5.88 1.23
N PHE A 16 15.31 -5.79 0.41
CA PHE A 16 13.96 -5.49 0.88
C PHE A 16 13.48 -6.52 1.92
N ILE A 17 13.55 -7.82 1.61
CA ILE A 17 13.10 -8.88 2.53
C ILE A 17 13.91 -8.88 3.83
N ASN A 18 15.21 -8.66 3.76
CA ASN A 18 16.03 -8.60 4.97
C ASN A 18 15.61 -7.42 5.85
N HIS A 19 15.46 -6.23 5.28
CA HIS A 19 15.00 -5.05 6.02
C HIS A 19 13.58 -5.23 6.58
N TRP A 20 12.67 -5.80 5.78
CA TRP A 20 11.31 -6.13 6.23
C TRP A 20 11.31 -7.05 7.45
N MET A 21 12.24 -8.01 7.51
CA MET A 21 12.31 -8.97 8.60
C MET A 21 13.03 -8.47 9.86
N GLU A 22 13.83 -7.41 9.74
CA GLU A 22 14.45 -6.77 10.89
C GLU A 22 13.40 -6.11 11.79
N ASP A 23 12.33 -5.57 11.20
CA ASP A 23 11.23 -4.94 11.91
C ASP A 23 9.93 -5.14 11.13
N VAL A 24 9.31 -6.32 11.32
CA VAL A 24 8.06 -6.67 10.62
C VAL A 24 6.95 -5.75 11.11
N PRO A 25 6.30 -4.97 10.22
CA PRO A 25 5.26 -4.05 10.62
C PRO A 25 3.97 -4.79 11.03
N ASP A 26 3.32 -4.32 12.08
CA ASP A 26 1.99 -4.79 12.48
C ASP A 26 0.91 -4.34 11.49
N VAL A 27 1.07 -3.12 10.98
CA VAL A 27 0.14 -2.49 10.03
C VAL A 27 0.93 -1.91 8.86
N ILE A 28 0.49 -2.20 7.65
CA ILE A 28 0.96 -1.53 6.44
C ILE A 28 -0.18 -0.76 5.78
N THR A 29 0.15 0.36 5.20
CA THR A 29 -0.78 1.21 4.48
C THR A 29 -0.17 1.76 3.20
N GLY A 30 -1.01 2.20 2.30
CA GLY A 30 -0.64 2.82 1.04
C GLY A 30 -1.90 3.12 0.24
N TRP A 31 -1.75 3.79 -0.89
CA TRP A 31 -2.88 4.14 -1.74
C TRP A 31 -3.15 3.06 -2.79
N ASN A 32 -4.22 2.27 -2.59
CA ASN A 32 -4.58 1.15 -3.46
C ASN A 32 -3.56 0.00 -3.47
N MET A 33 -2.86 -0.17 -2.37
CA MET A 33 -1.74 -1.11 -2.24
C MET A 33 -2.17 -2.57 -2.30
N GLN A 34 -3.38 -2.90 -1.83
CA GLN A 34 -3.90 -4.28 -1.83
C GLN A 34 -4.05 -4.84 -3.25
N LEU A 35 -4.29 -3.98 -4.24
CA LEU A 35 -4.49 -4.38 -5.62
C LEU A 35 -3.23 -4.25 -6.48
N TYR A 36 -2.24 -3.45 -6.06
CA TYR A 36 -1.05 -3.17 -6.86
C TYR A 36 0.25 -3.52 -6.16
N ASP A 37 0.60 -2.83 -5.07
CA ASP A 37 1.93 -2.93 -4.47
C ASP A 37 2.18 -4.30 -3.85
N ILE A 38 1.25 -4.80 -3.03
CA ILE A 38 1.40 -6.08 -2.34
C ILE A 38 1.41 -7.25 -3.33
N PRO A 39 0.45 -7.39 -4.28
CA PRO A 39 0.50 -8.44 -5.27
C PRO A 39 1.75 -8.38 -6.16
N TYR A 40 2.18 -7.18 -6.52
CA TYR A 40 3.37 -7.02 -7.34
C TYR A 40 4.62 -7.50 -6.61
N ILE A 41 4.87 -7.01 -5.38
CA ILE A 41 6.07 -7.35 -4.64
C ILE A 41 6.09 -8.83 -4.24
N ALA A 42 4.96 -9.39 -3.79
CA ALA A 42 4.85 -10.81 -3.44
C ALA A 42 5.20 -11.71 -4.65
N ARG A 43 4.61 -11.42 -5.82
CA ARG A 43 4.91 -12.17 -7.05
C ARG A 43 6.33 -11.98 -7.55
N ARG A 44 6.90 -10.77 -7.43
CA ARG A 44 8.30 -10.54 -7.82
C ARG A 44 9.25 -11.31 -6.92
N ILE A 45 9.04 -11.29 -5.60
CA ILE A 45 9.83 -12.07 -4.65
C ILE A 45 9.69 -13.56 -4.95
N GLN A 46 8.46 -14.06 -5.12
CA GLN A 46 8.20 -15.46 -5.45
C GLN A 46 8.94 -15.91 -6.72
N ARG A 47 8.91 -15.07 -7.77
CA ARG A 47 9.51 -15.39 -9.07
C ARG A 47 11.03 -15.33 -9.05
N VAL A 48 11.63 -14.36 -8.36
CA VAL A 48 13.06 -14.08 -8.40
C VAL A 48 13.82 -14.79 -7.27
N LEU A 49 13.24 -14.83 -6.07
CA LEU A 49 13.86 -15.39 -4.87
C LEU A 49 13.25 -16.73 -4.41
N GLY A 50 12.11 -17.09 -4.98
CA GLY A 50 11.39 -18.31 -4.64
C GLY A 50 10.32 -18.14 -3.55
N GLU A 51 9.42 -19.13 -3.48
CA GLU A 51 8.26 -19.13 -2.58
C GLU A 51 8.66 -19.06 -1.10
N LYS A 52 9.75 -19.73 -0.73
CA LYS A 52 10.23 -19.75 0.67
C LYS A 52 10.56 -18.35 1.17
N LEU A 53 11.16 -17.50 0.32
CA LEU A 53 11.47 -16.12 0.69
C LEU A 53 10.24 -15.22 0.61
N MET A 54 9.32 -15.46 -0.33
CA MET A 54 8.05 -14.74 -0.38
C MET A 54 7.23 -14.96 0.91
N LYS A 55 7.20 -16.17 1.44
CA LYS A 55 6.53 -16.46 2.72
C LYS A 55 7.10 -15.70 3.92
N ARG A 56 8.33 -15.18 3.82
CA ARG A 56 8.93 -14.33 4.86
C ARG A 56 8.37 -12.92 4.93
N LEU A 57 7.46 -12.52 4.03
CA LEU A 57 6.64 -11.32 4.22
C LEU A 57 5.76 -11.45 5.47
N SER A 58 5.35 -12.67 5.83
CA SER A 58 4.63 -12.96 7.06
C SER A 58 5.62 -13.40 8.17
N PRO A 59 5.49 -12.85 9.39
CA PRO A 59 6.28 -13.32 10.53
C PRO A 59 6.02 -14.80 10.87
N TRP A 60 4.85 -15.32 10.43
CA TRP A 60 4.44 -16.70 10.67
C TRP A 60 4.62 -17.60 9.44
N GLY A 61 5.14 -17.07 8.33
CA GLY A 61 5.27 -17.81 7.07
C GLY A 61 3.93 -18.08 6.37
N LEU A 62 2.87 -17.38 6.76
CA LEU A 62 1.52 -17.55 6.26
C LEU A 62 1.22 -16.44 5.23
N VAL A 63 1.44 -16.73 3.96
CA VAL A 63 1.07 -15.85 2.85
C VAL A 63 0.16 -16.65 1.93
N SER A 64 -1.06 -16.16 1.72
CA SER A 64 -2.06 -16.79 0.84
C SER A 64 -2.47 -15.87 -0.29
N GLU A 65 -2.64 -16.45 -1.47
CA GLU A 65 -3.17 -15.77 -2.63
C GLU A 65 -4.70 -15.85 -2.61
N GLY A 66 -5.35 -14.70 -2.78
CA GLY A 66 -6.80 -14.56 -2.88
C GLY A 66 -7.20 -13.90 -4.19
N GLU A 67 -8.49 -13.86 -4.44
CA GLU A 67 -9.08 -13.21 -5.60
C GLU A 67 -10.21 -12.28 -5.16
N THR A 68 -10.27 -11.12 -5.78
CA THR A 68 -11.39 -10.21 -5.63
C THR A 68 -11.89 -9.74 -6.99
N PHE A 69 -13.19 -9.44 -7.09
CA PHE A 69 -13.80 -8.95 -8.31
C PHE A 69 -14.22 -7.50 -8.14
N ILE A 70 -13.64 -6.60 -8.92
CA ILE A 70 -13.97 -5.19 -8.91
C ILE A 70 -14.46 -4.78 -10.31
N LYS A 71 -15.69 -4.28 -10.40
CA LYS A 71 -16.34 -3.91 -11.67
C LYS A 71 -16.26 -5.04 -12.72
N GLY A 72 -16.46 -6.30 -12.28
CA GLY A 72 -16.43 -7.48 -13.16
C GLY A 72 -15.02 -7.93 -13.59
N ARG A 73 -13.95 -7.28 -13.14
CA ARG A 73 -12.57 -7.69 -13.39
C ARG A 73 -12.00 -8.44 -12.21
N ARG A 74 -11.34 -9.56 -12.49
CA ARG A 74 -10.60 -10.35 -11.50
C ARG A 74 -9.31 -9.65 -11.12
N HIS A 75 -9.10 -9.47 -9.83
CA HIS A 75 -7.86 -8.97 -9.25
C HIS A 75 -7.31 -10.01 -8.27
N ILE A 76 -6.00 -10.15 -8.27
CA ILE A 76 -5.31 -11.02 -7.33
C ILE A 76 -4.89 -10.18 -6.13
N THR A 77 -5.13 -10.72 -4.95
CA THR A 77 -4.72 -10.15 -3.68
C THR A 77 -3.82 -11.12 -2.94
N PHE A 78 -3.06 -10.63 -1.99
CA PHE A 78 -2.29 -11.47 -1.08
C PHE A 78 -2.65 -11.09 0.35
N ASP A 79 -2.98 -12.11 1.14
CA ASP A 79 -3.12 -11.99 2.57
C ASP A 79 -1.79 -12.38 3.23
N VAL A 80 -1.28 -11.51 4.09
CA VAL A 80 0.00 -11.69 4.79
C VAL A 80 -0.31 -11.86 6.26
N GLY A 81 -0.35 -13.12 6.72
CA GLY A 81 -0.67 -13.44 8.11
C GLY A 81 0.27 -12.73 9.09
N GLY A 82 -0.28 -12.07 10.09
CA GLY A 82 0.46 -11.28 11.07
C GLY A 82 0.76 -9.84 10.68
N VAL A 83 0.41 -9.43 9.46
CA VAL A 83 0.56 -8.05 8.97
C VAL A 83 -0.80 -7.51 8.52
N CYS A 84 -1.32 -6.54 9.22
CA CYS A 84 -2.61 -5.93 8.86
C CYS A 84 -2.44 -4.99 7.66
N GLN A 85 -3.26 -5.17 6.64
CA GLN A 85 -3.25 -4.35 5.42
C GLN A 85 -4.41 -3.36 5.45
N LEU A 86 -4.16 -2.13 5.87
CA LEU A 86 -5.15 -1.05 5.86
C LEU A 86 -4.94 -0.16 4.63
N ASP A 87 -5.56 -0.52 3.51
CA ASP A 87 -5.49 0.29 2.29
C ASP A 87 -6.14 1.67 2.50
N TYR A 88 -5.34 2.72 2.37
CA TYR A 88 -5.79 4.08 2.66
C TYR A 88 -6.88 4.57 1.71
N LEU A 89 -6.89 4.12 0.47
CA LEU A 89 -7.98 4.42 -0.46
C LEU A 89 -9.31 3.82 0.01
N ASP A 90 -9.27 2.61 0.56
CA ASP A 90 -10.50 1.96 1.04
C ASP A 90 -10.97 2.59 2.36
N LEU A 91 -10.05 2.96 3.25
CA LEU A 91 -10.37 3.77 4.44
C LEU A 91 -11.00 5.10 4.03
N TYR A 92 -10.40 5.80 3.07
CA TYR A 92 -10.92 7.07 2.56
C TYR A 92 -12.34 6.93 2.02
N LYS A 93 -12.58 5.94 1.15
CA LYS A 93 -13.93 5.68 0.59
C LYS A 93 -14.96 5.32 1.65
N LYS A 94 -14.54 4.55 2.67
CA LYS A 94 -15.45 4.06 3.71
C LYS A 94 -15.85 5.16 4.69
N PHE A 95 -14.89 5.98 5.11
CA PHE A 95 -15.10 6.93 6.21
C PHE A 95 -15.29 8.38 5.75
N THR A 96 -15.24 8.65 4.44
CA THR A 96 -15.62 9.95 3.89
C THR A 96 -16.97 9.87 3.23
N TYR A 97 -17.92 10.70 3.68
CA TYR A 97 -19.30 10.68 3.20
C TYR A 97 -19.50 11.40 1.86
N LYS A 98 -18.50 12.15 1.40
CA LYS A 98 -18.57 12.91 0.16
C LYS A 98 -17.95 12.13 -0.99
N ALA A 99 -18.77 11.79 -1.99
CA ALA A 99 -18.26 11.20 -3.22
C ALA A 99 -17.32 12.17 -3.95
N GLN A 100 -16.24 11.66 -4.48
CA GLN A 100 -15.23 12.41 -5.22
C GLN A 100 -15.35 12.12 -6.73
N GLU A 101 -15.00 13.08 -7.56
CA GLU A 101 -14.96 12.90 -9.02
C GLU A 101 -13.88 11.91 -9.44
N SER A 102 -12.77 11.88 -8.71
CA SER A 102 -11.67 10.96 -8.90
C SER A 102 -11.10 10.50 -7.57
N TYR A 103 -10.71 9.22 -7.51
CA TYR A 103 -10.04 8.63 -6.36
C TYR A 103 -8.55 8.38 -6.61
N ARG A 104 -7.94 9.12 -7.53
CA ARG A 104 -6.48 9.12 -7.71
C ARG A 104 -5.84 9.90 -6.57
N LEU A 105 -4.67 9.46 -6.13
CA LEU A 105 -3.95 10.07 -5.00
C LEU A 105 -3.70 11.58 -5.22
N ASP A 106 -3.31 11.96 -6.45
CA ASP A 106 -3.08 13.35 -6.82
C ASP A 106 -4.32 14.24 -6.65
N TYR A 107 -5.48 13.72 -7.07
CA TYR A 107 -6.75 14.43 -6.94
C TYR A 107 -7.17 14.56 -5.47
N ILE A 108 -7.11 13.48 -4.72
CA ILE A 108 -7.49 13.49 -3.30
C ILE A 108 -6.53 14.37 -2.48
N ALA A 109 -5.23 14.31 -2.75
CA ALA A 109 -4.27 15.21 -2.11
C ALA A 109 -4.56 16.69 -2.40
N GLN A 110 -4.97 17.02 -3.64
CA GLN A 110 -5.38 18.38 -3.98
C GLN A 110 -6.65 18.80 -3.23
N VAL A 111 -7.65 17.93 -3.16
CA VAL A 111 -8.93 18.21 -2.47
C VAL A 111 -8.72 18.36 -0.97
N GLU A 112 -7.98 17.44 -0.36
CA GLU A 112 -7.86 17.38 1.10
C GLU A 112 -6.73 18.25 1.64
N LEU A 113 -5.58 18.31 0.97
CA LEU A 113 -4.40 19.01 1.44
C LEU A 113 -4.12 20.33 0.71
N GLY A 114 -4.79 20.58 -0.43
CA GLY A 114 -4.47 21.70 -1.31
C GLY A 114 -3.14 21.53 -2.04
N GLN A 115 -2.57 20.33 -2.05
CA GLN A 115 -1.24 20.05 -2.61
C GLN A 115 -1.37 19.29 -3.93
N LYS A 116 -0.56 19.69 -4.92
CA LYS A 116 -0.44 18.98 -6.19
C LYS A 116 0.76 18.04 -6.15
N LYS A 117 0.65 16.89 -6.84
CA LYS A 117 1.78 16.03 -7.15
C LYS A 117 2.84 16.76 -7.95
N LEU A 118 4.08 16.24 -7.91
CA LEU A 118 5.13 16.63 -8.86
C LEU A 118 4.65 16.38 -10.29
N ASP A 119 4.76 17.40 -11.12
CA ASP A 119 4.50 17.28 -12.55
C ASP A 119 5.67 16.55 -13.22
N HIS A 120 5.34 15.56 -14.03
CA HIS A 120 6.28 14.79 -14.86
C HIS A 120 5.93 14.85 -16.35
N SER A 121 5.08 15.81 -16.74
CA SER A 121 4.61 15.98 -18.12
C SER A 121 5.72 16.33 -19.13
N GLU A 122 6.92 16.66 -18.65
CA GLU A 122 8.12 16.87 -19.47
C GLU A 122 8.68 15.58 -20.10
N PHE A 123 8.20 14.40 -19.65
CA PHE A 123 8.61 13.11 -20.19
C PHE A 123 7.51 12.52 -21.06
N ASP A 124 7.82 12.14 -22.30
CA ASP A 124 6.87 11.60 -23.27
C ASP A 124 6.27 10.26 -22.81
N THR A 125 7.05 9.45 -22.09
CA THR A 125 6.61 8.16 -21.55
C THR A 125 7.04 7.98 -20.10
N PHE A 126 6.30 7.13 -19.38
CA PHE A 126 6.70 6.75 -18.02
C PHE A 126 8.06 6.04 -17.99
N LYS A 127 8.40 5.33 -19.09
CA LYS A 127 9.72 4.71 -19.26
C LYS A 127 10.83 5.77 -19.32
N ASP A 128 10.62 6.83 -20.08
CA ASP A 128 11.57 7.95 -20.13
C ASP A 128 11.73 8.61 -18.77
N PHE A 129 10.66 8.74 -18.03
CA PHE A 129 10.67 9.30 -16.67
C PHE A 129 11.61 8.52 -15.74
N TYR A 130 11.46 7.20 -15.62
CA TYR A 130 12.34 6.44 -14.71
C TYR A 130 13.72 6.13 -15.27
N THR A 131 13.97 6.30 -16.58
CA THR A 131 15.29 6.06 -17.19
C THR A 131 16.13 7.33 -17.36
N LYS A 132 15.49 8.45 -17.74
CA LYS A 132 16.17 9.72 -18.01
C LYS A 132 16.03 10.73 -16.86
N GLY A 133 14.91 10.68 -16.14
CA GLY A 133 14.60 11.56 -15.02
C GLY A 133 14.73 10.86 -13.65
N TRP A 134 15.75 10.02 -13.45
CA TRP A 134 15.93 9.16 -12.27
C TRP A 134 15.79 9.89 -10.95
N GLN A 135 16.46 11.03 -10.78
CA GLN A 135 16.36 11.83 -9.55
C GLN A 135 14.93 12.27 -9.27
N LYS A 136 14.27 12.83 -10.29
CA LYS A 136 12.87 13.29 -10.18
C LYS A 136 11.91 12.12 -9.97
N TYR A 137 12.22 10.95 -10.53
CA TYR A 137 11.45 9.73 -10.29
C TYR A 137 11.53 9.26 -8.83
N ILE A 138 12.70 9.32 -8.19
CA ILE A 138 12.86 9.03 -6.77
C ILE A 138 12.08 10.03 -5.92
N GLU A 139 12.23 11.33 -6.19
CA GLU A 139 11.48 12.38 -5.50
C GLU A 139 9.96 12.19 -5.63
N TYR A 140 9.49 11.83 -6.83
CA TYR A 140 8.10 11.51 -7.08
C TYR A 140 7.60 10.36 -6.18
N ASN A 141 8.36 9.26 -6.07
CA ASN A 141 7.98 8.14 -5.21
C ASN A 141 7.98 8.51 -3.73
N ILE A 142 8.93 9.33 -3.28
CA ILE A 142 8.98 9.83 -1.90
C ILE A 142 7.73 10.65 -1.60
N ILE A 143 7.36 11.56 -2.50
CA ILE A 143 6.19 12.42 -2.34
C ILE A 143 4.90 11.60 -2.31
N ASP A 144 4.77 10.54 -3.11
CA ASP A 144 3.59 9.68 -3.07
C ASP A 144 3.39 9.05 -1.67
N VAL A 145 4.47 8.62 -1.01
CA VAL A 145 4.43 8.11 0.36
C VAL A 145 4.08 9.22 1.35
N GLU A 146 4.75 10.39 1.24
CA GLU A 146 4.50 11.53 2.10
C GLU A 146 3.06 12.06 2.00
N LEU A 147 2.44 12.01 0.81
CA LEU A 147 1.05 12.42 0.65
C LEU A 147 0.09 11.55 1.45
N VAL A 148 0.31 10.24 1.51
CA VAL A 148 -0.50 9.34 2.33
C VAL A 148 -0.30 9.63 3.81
N ASP A 149 0.94 9.86 4.25
CA ASP A 149 1.26 10.24 5.63
C ASP A 149 0.59 11.57 6.02
N ARG A 150 0.62 12.58 5.14
CA ARG A 150 -0.04 13.88 5.37
C ARG A 150 -1.56 13.77 5.38
N LEU A 151 -2.13 12.90 4.54
CA LEU A 151 -3.56 12.59 4.58
C LEU A 151 -3.95 11.96 5.92
N GLU A 152 -3.16 10.98 6.41
CA GLU A 152 -3.38 10.40 7.74
C GLU A 152 -3.19 11.45 8.84
N GLY A 153 -2.16 12.30 8.74
CA GLY A 153 -1.95 13.40 9.68
C GLY A 153 -3.17 14.32 9.83
N LYS A 154 -3.90 14.56 8.73
CA LYS A 154 -5.12 15.38 8.72
C LYS A 154 -6.37 14.61 9.09
N MET A 155 -6.56 13.43 8.51
CA MET A 155 -7.87 12.73 8.51
C MET A 155 -7.98 11.68 9.61
N LYS A 156 -6.86 11.14 10.10
CA LYS A 156 -6.81 10.16 11.20
C LYS A 156 -7.65 8.89 10.93
N LEU A 157 -7.65 8.40 9.68
CA LEU A 157 -8.48 7.27 9.30
C LEU A 157 -7.93 5.93 9.78
N ILE A 158 -6.61 5.78 9.88
CA ILE A 158 -5.98 4.60 10.48
C ILE A 158 -6.29 4.60 11.99
N GLU A 159 -6.08 5.72 12.68
CA GLU A 159 -6.41 5.85 14.10
C GLU A 159 -7.88 5.53 14.38
N LEU A 160 -8.79 6.02 13.51
CA LEU A 160 -10.22 5.69 13.59
C LEU A 160 -10.45 4.18 13.41
N ALA A 161 -9.85 3.56 12.40
CA ALA A 161 -10.00 2.12 12.15
C ALA A 161 -9.51 1.27 13.33
N LEU A 162 -8.35 1.61 13.90
CA LEU A 162 -7.78 0.92 15.06
C LEU A 162 -8.69 1.07 16.29
N THR A 163 -9.20 2.28 16.53
CA THR A 163 -10.14 2.54 17.64
C THR A 163 -11.41 1.73 17.48
N MET A 164 -12.00 1.72 16.28
CA MET A 164 -13.22 0.94 16.01
C MET A 164 -13.00 -0.56 16.20
N ALA A 165 -11.89 -1.09 15.72
CA ALA A 165 -11.55 -2.50 15.91
C ALA A 165 -11.38 -2.87 17.39
N TYR A 166 -10.72 -1.99 18.14
CA TYR A 166 -10.53 -2.16 19.60
C TYR A 166 -11.85 -2.18 20.34
N GLU A 167 -12.73 -1.21 20.07
CA GLU A 167 -14.05 -1.12 20.71
C GLU A 167 -14.96 -2.31 20.34
N ALA A 168 -14.94 -2.73 19.07
CA ALA A 168 -15.70 -3.87 18.57
C ALA A 168 -15.04 -5.23 18.90
N LYS A 169 -13.81 -5.27 19.43
CA LYS A 169 -13.04 -6.49 19.73
C LYS A 169 -12.85 -7.40 18.51
N VAL A 170 -12.63 -6.82 17.35
CA VAL A 170 -12.40 -7.52 16.08
C VAL A 170 -11.00 -7.24 15.55
N ASN A 171 -10.56 -7.97 14.51
CA ASN A 171 -9.31 -7.67 13.85
C ASN A 171 -9.40 -6.33 13.08
N TYR A 172 -8.26 -5.66 12.90
CA TYR A 172 -8.21 -4.36 12.22
C TYR A 172 -8.79 -4.39 10.81
N ASN A 173 -8.60 -5.49 10.06
CA ASN A 173 -9.21 -5.66 8.73
C ASN A 173 -10.73 -5.83 8.77
N ASP A 174 -11.30 -6.24 9.88
CA ASP A 174 -12.74 -6.49 10.00
C ASP A 174 -13.55 -5.19 10.05
N VAL A 175 -12.91 -4.05 10.29
CA VAL A 175 -13.56 -2.72 10.23
C VAL A 175 -14.15 -2.41 8.85
N PHE A 176 -13.68 -3.07 7.79
CA PHE A 176 -14.26 -2.95 6.46
C PHE A 176 -15.57 -3.71 6.30
N TYR A 177 -15.91 -4.63 7.21
CA TYR A 177 -17.08 -5.51 7.14
C TYR A 177 -18.05 -5.21 8.29
N GLN A 178 -19.13 -4.49 7.99
CA GLN A 178 -20.12 -4.08 9.00
C GLN A 178 -20.67 -5.25 9.80
N VAL A 179 -20.97 -6.37 9.14
CA VAL A 179 -21.52 -7.56 9.79
C VAL A 179 -20.59 -8.08 10.88
N ARG A 180 -19.30 -8.15 10.62
CA ARG A 180 -18.31 -8.63 11.60
C ARG A 180 -18.17 -7.74 12.82
N MET A 181 -18.44 -6.45 12.69
CA MET A 181 -18.41 -5.52 13.82
C MET A 181 -19.64 -5.61 14.73
N TRP A 182 -20.74 -6.21 14.24
CA TRP A 182 -21.99 -6.30 15.00
C TRP A 182 -22.25 -7.70 15.58
N ASP A 183 -21.53 -8.72 15.13
CA ASP A 183 -21.70 -10.12 15.55
C ASP A 183 -20.85 -10.50 16.78
N THR A 184 -20.20 -9.52 17.42
CA THR A 184 -19.46 -9.68 18.67
C THR A 184 -20.19 -9.04 19.84
#